data_9470e4cc81318ca290d83c8d08cb4ed3
#
_entry.id   9470e4cc81318ca290d83c8d08cb4ed3
#
_cell.length_a   1.000
_cell.length_b   1.000
_cell.length_c   1.000
_cell.angle_alpha   90.00
_cell.angle_beta   90.00
_cell.angle_gamma   90.00
#
_symmetry.space_group_name_H-M   'P 1'
#
loop_
_entity.id
_entity.type
_entity.pdbx_description
1 polymer ?
#
loop_
_entity_poly.entity_id
_entity_poly.type
_entity_poly.pdbx_seq_one_letter_code
_entity_poly.pdbx_strand_id
1 'polypeptide(L)'
;MIGICMRSKKGYTFNNKLVDWGLHYNPKIVKKNNIMGYHAPILNLIKKESVFILKNIIENIKGKDYLTIHLHNGKNKDIDKELLIENLSIVNEFAIKNNVKLCIENLREGFSSNPKNIIEIADEINCFITFDIGHIPYNKRLEFLDICSDRIYNSHVYEIEMNGKHLPPKNLNNLKPILDALLDVKCKMFLIELMDINEILNTEKMIKEYLKTYK
;
A
#
# COMPACT_ATOMS: atom_id res chain seq x y z
N MET A 1 -7.20 1.13 -11.98
CA MET A 1 -6.70 -0.22 -12.29
C MET A 1 -6.86 -1.11 -11.07
N ILE A 2 -7.32 -2.37 -11.22
CA ILE A 2 -7.51 -3.29 -10.09
C ILE A 2 -6.36 -4.28 -10.08
N GLY A 3 -5.68 -4.38 -8.96
CA GLY A 3 -4.60 -5.32 -8.69
C GLY A 3 -5.02 -6.37 -7.65
N ILE A 4 -4.25 -7.43 -7.57
CA ILE A 4 -4.44 -8.50 -6.60
C ILE A 4 -3.15 -8.68 -5.82
N CYS A 5 -3.26 -8.65 -4.49
CA CYS A 5 -2.14 -8.98 -3.64
C CYS A 5 -1.89 -10.48 -3.64
N MET A 6 -0.66 -10.86 -3.93
CA MET A 6 -0.27 -12.27 -4.03
C MET A 6 0.46 -12.73 -2.76
N ARG A 7 -0.28 -12.93 -1.69
CA ARG A 7 0.25 -13.50 -0.45
C ARG A 7 0.46 -15.03 -0.50
N SER A 8 -0.19 -15.73 -1.43
CA SER A 8 -0.11 -17.19 -1.51
C SER A 8 0.64 -17.69 -2.75
N LYS A 9 1.33 -18.83 -2.63
CA LYS A 9 1.95 -19.52 -3.77
C LYS A 9 0.97 -19.84 -4.89
N LYS A 10 -0.31 -20.04 -4.59
CA LYS A 10 -1.38 -20.28 -5.58
C LYS A 10 -1.66 -19.07 -6.46
N GLY A 11 -1.43 -17.86 -5.95
CA GLY A 11 -1.57 -16.64 -6.71
C GLY A 11 -0.61 -16.50 -7.90
N TYR A 12 0.48 -17.25 -7.97
CA TYR A 12 1.43 -17.24 -9.11
C TYR A 12 0.84 -17.69 -10.44
N THR A 13 -0.30 -18.36 -10.42
CA THR A 13 -0.95 -18.88 -11.62
C THR A 13 -1.96 -17.94 -12.25
N PHE A 14 -2.21 -16.76 -11.63
CA PHE A 14 -3.09 -15.76 -12.24
C PHE A 14 -2.45 -15.14 -13.46
N ASN A 15 -2.84 -15.63 -14.62
CA ASN A 15 -2.54 -14.98 -15.89
C ASN A 15 -3.40 -13.72 -16.01
N ASN A 16 -2.78 -12.60 -16.35
CA ASN A 16 -3.38 -11.37 -16.87
C ASN A 16 -3.75 -10.28 -15.89
N LYS A 17 -3.23 -10.22 -14.65
CA LYS A 17 -3.68 -9.16 -13.79
C LYS A 17 -2.54 -8.42 -13.15
N LEU A 18 -2.78 -7.15 -12.94
CA LEU A 18 -1.96 -6.34 -12.07
C LEU A 18 -1.79 -7.07 -10.76
N VAL A 19 -0.59 -7.43 -10.51
CA VAL A 19 -0.25 -8.14 -9.30
C VAL A 19 0.73 -7.27 -8.57
N ASP A 20 0.32 -6.80 -7.41
CA ASP A 20 1.26 -6.42 -6.41
C ASP A 20 1.78 -7.72 -5.78
N TRP A 21 3.06 -7.90 -5.86
CA TRP A 21 3.68 -8.93 -5.08
C TRP A 21 3.78 -8.44 -3.64
N GLY A 22 2.71 -8.76 -2.96
CA GLY A 22 2.45 -8.30 -1.63
C GLY A 22 3.53 -8.59 -0.62
N LEU A 23 3.29 -8.24 0.52
CA LEU A 23 3.88 -8.22 1.86
C LEU A 23 5.30 -8.79 2.05
N HIS A 24 5.82 -9.57 1.12
CA HIS A 24 7.16 -10.14 1.22
C HIS A 24 7.85 -10.06 -0.13
N TYR A 25 8.74 -9.09 -0.27
CA TYR A 25 9.68 -9.08 -1.37
C TYR A 25 10.34 -10.46 -1.51
N ASN A 26 10.17 -11.06 -2.70
CA ASN A 26 10.80 -12.31 -3.04
C ASN A 26 11.57 -12.17 -4.37
N PRO A 27 12.92 -12.14 -4.33
CA PRO A 27 13.74 -11.88 -5.50
C PRO A 27 13.56 -12.92 -6.63
N LYS A 28 13.09 -14.13 -6.32
CA LYS A 28 12.82 -15.15 -7.35
C LYS A 28 11.64 -14.82 -8.26
N ILE A 29 10.81 -13.86 -7.87
CA ILE A 29 9.55 -13.53 -8.55
C ILE A 29 9.60 -12.18 -9.24
N VAL A 30 10.56 -11.34 -8.89
CA VAL A 30 10.75 -9.98 -9.42
C VAL A 30 10.73 -9.90 -10.96
N LYS A 31 11.15 -10.94 -11.64
CA LYS A 31 11.25 -10.97 -13.11
C LYS A 31 9.91 -11.16 -13.84
N LYS A 32 8.79 -11.39 -13.13
CA LYS A 32 7.49 -11.54 -13.78
C LYS A 32 6.99 -10.21 -14.32
N ASN A 33 6.72 -10.13 -15.61
CA ASN A 33 6.37 -8.89 -16.31
C ASN A 33 5.06 -8.25 -15.85
N ASN A 34 4.16 -9.04 -15.28
CA ASN A 34 2.85 -8.57 -14.82
C ASN A 34 2.81 -8.03 -13.39
N ILE A 35 3.93 -8.05 -12.67
CA ILE A 35 4.03 -7.47 -11.33
C ILE A 35 4.42 -6.00 -11.49
N MET A 36 3.56 -5.10 -10.99
CA MET A 36 3.78 -3.67 -11.10
C MET A 36 4.30 -3.06 -9.80
N GLY A 37 3.82 -3.52 -8.66
CA GLY A 37 4.20 -3.01 -7.36
C GLY A 37 4.68 -4.10 -6.42
N TYR A 38 5.35 -3.68 -5.36
CA TYR A 38 5.88 -4.56 -4.32
C TYR A 38 5.60 -3.98 -2.95
N HIS A 39 5.56 -4.85 -1.97
CA HIS A 39 5.47 -4.49 -0.57
C HIS A 39 6.72 -4.97 0.16
N ALA A 40 7.44 -4.06 0.80
CA ALA A 40 8.62 -4.40 1.58
C ALA A 40 8.27 -5.20 2.85
N PRO A 41 9.19 -6.02 3.37
CA PRO A 41 9.04 -6.59 4.69
C PRO A 41 8.97 -5.48 5.74
N ILE A 42 8.39 -5.81 6.90
CA ILE A 42 8.37 -4.89 8.03
C ILE A 42 9.81 -4.66 8.52
N LEU A 43 10.23 -3.40 8.49
CA LEU A 43 11.58 -2.97 8.86
C LEU A 43 11.52 -1.88 9.92
N ASN A 44 12.55 -1.80 10.75
CA ASN A 44 12.71 -0.67 11.65
C ASN A 44 13.47 0.46 10.94
N LEU A 45 12.71 1.43 10.37
CA LEU A 45 13.24 2.44 9.46
C LEU A 45 14.13 3.51 10.13
N ILE A 46 14.19 3.57 11.46
CA ILE A 46 15.18 4.40 12.17
C ILE A 46 16.58 3.76 12.20
N LYS A 47 16.71 2.50 11.73
CA LYS A 47 18.00 1.80 11.66
C LYS A 47 18.62 1.90 10.28
N LYS A 48 19.92 2.20 10.22
CA LYS A 48 20.68 2.30 8.95
C LYS A 48 20.69 1.00 8.14
N GLU A 49 20.61 -0.15 8.79
CA GLU A 49 20.49 -1.45 8.12
C GLU A 49 19.24 -1.54 7.27
N SER A 50 18.14 -0.91 7.70
CA SER A 50 16.89 -0.87 6.91
C SER A 50 17.04 -0.08 5.63
N VAL A 51 17.83 0.98 5.63
CA VAL A 51 18.15 1.76 4.42
C VAL A 51 18.87 0.87 3.39
N PHE A 52 19.84 0.08 3.83
CA PHE A 52 20.56 -0.84 2.96
C PHE A 52 19.64 -1.92 2.38
N ILE A 53 18.78 -2.50 3.23
CA ILE A 53 17.79 -3.51 2.77
C ILE A 53 16.84 -2.93 1.73
N LEU A 54 16.29 -1.73 1.99
CA LEU A 54 15.37 -1.08 1.05
C LEU A 54 16.04 -0.72 -0.27
N LYS A 55 17.28 -0.20 -0.25
CA LYS A 55 18.04 0.05 -1.48
C LYS A 55 18.25 -1.23 -2.30
N ASN A 56 18.58 -2.34 -1.66
CA ASN A 56 18.72 -3.62 -2.33
C ASN A 56 17.40 -4.11 -2.94
N ILE A 57 16.27 -3.93 -2.23
CA ILE A 57 14.95 -4.23 -2.77
C ILE A 57 14.67 -3.36 -4.00
N ILE A 58 14.85 -2.06 -3.90
CA ILE A 58 14.60 -1.11 -4.98
C ILE A 58 15.43 -1.44 -6.23
N GLU A 59 16.71 -1.75 -6.07
CA GLU A 59 17.57 -2.14 -7.18
C GLU A 59 17.05 -3.39 -7.90
N ASN A 60 16.57 -4.38 -7.14
CA ASN A 60 16.02 -5.62 -7.71
C ASN A 60 14.66 -5.42 -8.40
N ILE A 61 13.88 -4.39 -8.03
CA ILE A 61 12.59 -4.06 -8.64
C ILE A 61 12.67 -2.86 -9.59
N LYS A 62 13.86 -2.47 -9.99
CA LYS A 62 14.11 -1.34 -10.89
C LYS A 62 13.15 -1.31 -12.08
N GLY A 63 12.52 -0.16 -12.32
CA GLY A 63 11.55 0.03 -13.39
C GLY A 63 10.16 -0.56 -13.10
N LYS A 64 9.91 -1.09 -11.90
CA LYS A 64 8.55 -1.38 -11.42
C LYS A 64 7.91 -0.09 -10.90
N ASP A 65 6.59 -0.08 -10.81
CA ASP A 65 5.87 1.16 -10.60
C ASP A 65 6.07 1.71 -9.18
N TYR A 66 5.94 0.87 -8.14
CA TYR A 66 6.04 1.32 -6.75
C TYR A 66 6.57 0.26 -5.78
N LEU A 67 6.98 0.74 -4.60
CA LEU A 67 7.30 -0.04 -3.41
C LEU A 67 6.54 0.53 -2.22
N THR A 68 5.65 -0.25 -1.64
CA THR A 68 4.97 0.08 -0.37
C THR A 68 5.84 -0.32 0.82
N ILE A 69 5.94 0.57 1.81
CA ILE A 69 6.65 0.34 3.06
C ILE A 69 5.83 0.77 4.26
N HIS A 70 6.00 0.09 5.40
CA HIS A 70 5.50 0.57 6.68
C HIS A 70 6.46 1.59 7.27
N LEU A 71 5.96 2.70 7.83
CA LEU A 71 6.83 3.71 8.46
C LEU A 71 7.51 3.20 9.72
N HIS A 72 6.80 2.39 10.50
CA HIS A 72 7.31 1.87 11.77
C HIS A 72 6.63 0.55 12.11
N ASN A 73 7.42 -0.43 12.57
CA ASN A 73 6.89 -1.73 13.02
C ASN A 73 6.59 -1.67 14.51
N GLY A 74 5.41 -1.28 14.90
CA GLY A 74 5.03 -1.35 16.30
C GLY A 74 3.96 -0.36 16.71
N LYS A 75 3.52 -0.52 17.96
CA LYS A 75 2.46 0.28 18.56
C LYS A 75 2.95 1.62 19.11
N ASN A 76 4.26 1.86 19.08
CA ASN A 76 4.81 3.12 19.57
C ASN A 76 4.31 4.29 18.71
N LYS A 77 3.84 5.30 19.41
CA LYS A 77 3.45 6.58 18.81
C LYS A 77 4.64 7.53 18.71
N ASP A 78 5.62 7.34 19.59
CA ASP A 78 6.83 8.16 19.66
C ASP A 78 7.97 7.43 18.93
N ILE A 79 8.44 8.07 17.88
CA ILE A 79 9.58 7.60 17.08
C ILE A 79 10.55 8.75 16.92
N ASP A 80 11.81 8.44 16.69
CA ASP A 80 12.82 9.40 16.26
C ASP A 80 12.50 9.83 14.82
N LYS A 81 11.74 10.92 14.72
CA LYS A 81 11.19 11.42 13.47
C LYS A 81 12.28 12.00 12.57
N GLU A 82 13.28 12.67 13.15
CA GLU A 82 14.38 13.27 12.39
C GLU A 82 15.19 12.17 11.71
N LEU A 83 15.55 11.12 12.46
CA LEU A 83 16.28 9.99 11.92
C LEU A 83 15.44 9.17 10.92
N LEU A 84 14.12 9.07 11.13
CA LEU A 84 13.22 8.46 10.16
C LEU A 84 13.23 9.21 8.83
N ILE A 85 13.11 10.56 8.87
CA ILE A 85 13.12 11.43 7.69
C ILE A 85 14.46 11.32 6.97
N GLU A 86 15.58 11.42 7.69
CA GLU A 86 16.92 11.27 7.12
C GLU A 86 17.06 9.94 6.36
N ASN A 87 16.74 8.84 7.00
CA ASN A 87 16.84 7.52 6.39
C ASN A 87 15.93 7.36 5.17
N LEU A 88 14.67 7.83 5.27
CA LEU A 88 13.71 7.72 4.18
C LEU A 88 14.02 8.66 3.02
N SER A 89 14.60 9.82 3.25
CA SER A 89 15.09 10.71 2.18
C SER A 89 16.11 10.00 1.31
N ILE A 90 17.10 9.34 1.95
CA ILE A 90 18.11 8.53 1.25
C ILE A 90 17.48 7.40 0.43
N VAL A 91 16.46 6.74 0.99
CA VAL A 91 15.74 5.66 0.29
C VAL A 91 14.93 6.19 -0.88
N ASN A 92 14.20 7.30 -0.70
CA ASN A 92 13.35 7.88 -1.73
C ASN A 92 14.16 8.44 -2.91
N GLU A 93 15.27 9.12 -2.64
CA GLU A 93 16.19 9.54 -3.72
C GLU A 93 16.71 8.36 -4.53
N PHE A 94 17.03 7.25 -3.87
CA PHE A 94 17.45 6.04 -4.54
C PHE A 94 16.32 5.39 -5.35
N ALA A 95 15.08 5.42 -4.82
CA ALA A 95 13.89 4.93 -5.52
C ALA A 95 13.63 5.73 -6.80
N ILE A 96 13.66 7.06 -6.72
CA ILE A 96 13.51 7.95 -7.88
C ILE A 96 14.54 7.65 -8.97
N LYS A 97 15.82 7.50 -8.60
CA LYS A 97 16.91 7.16 -9.55
C LYS A 97 16.70 5.81 -10.25
N ASN A 98 15.94 4.90 -9.63
CA ASN A 98 15.62 3.59 -10.18
C ASN A 98 14.23 3.50 -10.81
N ASN A 99 13.52 4.63 -10.98
CA ASN A 99 12.16 4.72 -11.51
C ASN A 99 11.15 3.89 -10.70
N VAL A 100 11.27 3.90 -9.37
CA VAL A 100 10.34 3.28 -8.42
C VAL A 100 9.75 4.36 -7.54
N LYS A 101 8.43 4.39 -7.38
CA LYS A 101 7.77 5.29 -6.43
C LYS A 101 7.77 4.67 -5.05
N LEU A 102 8.30 5.37 -4.07
CA LEU A 102 8.18 4.97 -2.67
C LEU A 102 6.81 5.38 -2.16
N CYS A 103 6.07 4.43 -1.56
CA CYS A 103 4.75 4.65 -0.99
C CYS A 103 4.76 4.24 0.49
N ILE A 104 4.43 5.16 1.38
CA ILE A 104 4.29 4.87 2.81
C ILE A 104 2.86 4.49 3.13
N GLU A 105 2.67 3.48 3.96
CA GLU A 105 1.35 2.91 4.25
C GLU A 105 0.83 3.35 5.62
N ASN A 106 -0.47 3.69 5.68
CA ASN A 106 -1.15 3.87 6.96
C ASN A 106 -1.41 2.52 7.61
N LEU A 107 -1.14 2.46 8.91
CA LEU A 107 -1.38 1.27 9.72
C LEU A 107 -2.57 1.50 10.66
N ARG A 108 -3.10 0.42 11.20
CA ARG A 108 -4.23 0.44 12.12
C ARG A 108 -3.92 1.13 13.44
N GLU A 109 -2.68 1.03 13.92
CA GLU A 109 -2.23 1.59 15.20
C GLU A 109 -0.79 2.10 15.10
N GLY A 110 -0.35 2.83 16.12
CA GLY A 110 1.00 3.38 16.17
C GLY A 110 1.13 4.73 15.44
N PHE A 111 2.35 5.07 15.06
CA PHE A 111 2.69 6.36 14.46
C PHE A 111 1.91 6.63 13.16
N SER A 112 1.86 5.66 12.27
CA SER A 112 1.24 5.78 10.95
C SER A 112 -0.28 5.55 10.93
N SER A 113 -0.93 5.40 12.10
CA SER A 113 -2.39 5.43 12.20
C SER A 113 -2.96 6.86 12.24
N ASN A 114 -2.10 7.87 12.39
CA ASN A 114 -2.48 9.27 12.36
C ASN A 114 -2.19 9.86 10.97
N PRO A 115 -3.22 10.34 10.23
CA PRO A 115 -3.03 10.90 8.90
C PRO A 115 -2.07 12.09 8.87
N LYS A 116 -2.05 12.91 9.93
CA LYS A 116 -1.13 14.07 10.02
C LYS A 116 0.34 13.64 10.07
N ASN A 117 0.64 12.52 10.73
CA ASN A 117 2.00 12.00 10.76
C ASN A 117 2.43 11.46 9.39
N ILE A 118 1.50 10.80 8.69
CA ILE A 118 1.78 10.23 7.36
C ILE A 118 2.01 11.34 6.35
N ILE A 119 1.09 12.31 6.27
CA ILE A 119 1.21 13.38 5.27
C ILE A 119 2.46 14.22 5.52
N GLU A 120 2.79 14.49 6.79
CA GLU A 120 3.99 15.23 7.14
C GLU A 120 5.27 14.52 6.64
N ILE A 121 5.39 13.20 6.88
CA ILE A 121 6.53 12.45 6.35
C ILE A 121 6.50 12.42 4.82
N ALA A 122 5.34 12.19 4.21
CA ALA A 122 5.22 12.14 2.75
C ALA A 122 5.63 13.45 2.09
N ASP A 123 5.26 14.59 2.69
CA ASP A 123 5.62 15.92 2.19
C ASP A 123 7.10 16.19 2.35
N GLU A 124 7.66 15.91 3.53
CA GLU A 124 9.05 16.16 3.86
C GLU A 124 10.02 15.41 2.94
N ILE A 125 9.74 14.14 2.67
CA ILE A 125 10.59 13.33 1.79
C ILE A 125 10.12 13.29 0.33
N ASN A 126 9.02 13.97 -0.01
CA ASN A 126 8.40 13.99 -1.33
C ASN A 126 8.09 12.59 -1.89
N CYS A 127 7.48 11.74 -1.09
CA CYS A 127 7.03 10.40 -1.50
C CYS A 127 5.51 10.30 -1.62
N PHE A 128 5.01 9.12 -1.95
CA PHE A 128 3.59 8.82 -2.09
C PHE A 128 3.03 8.05 -0.89
N ILE A 129 1.72 7.86 -0.90
CA ILE A 129 0.98 7.13 0.14
C ILE A 129 0.28 5.93 -0.48
N THR A 130 0.41 4.77 0.16
CA THR A 130 -0.48 3.63 0.02
C THR A 130 -1.59 3.77 1.03
N PHE A 131 -2.82 4.00 0.55
CA PHE A 131 -3.99 4.18 1.42
C PHE A 131 -4.64 2.82 1.71
N ASP A 132 -4.38 2.26 2.89
CA ASP A 132 -5.02 1.02 3.32
C ASP A 132 -6.38 1.34 3.96
N ILE A 133 -7.46 0.96 3.24
CA ILE A 133 -8.84 1.22 3.66
C ILE A 133 -9.19 0.46 4.94
N GLY A 134 -8.75 -0.79 5.04
CA GLY A 134 -9.15 -1.69 6.10
C GLY A 134 -8.48 -1.42 7.44
N HIS A 135 -7.38 -0.66 7.45
CA HIS A 135 -6.72 -0.20 8.66
C HIS A 135 -7.46 0.97 9.34
N ILE A 136 -8.38 1.63 8.62
CA ILE A 136 -9.06 2.83 9.11
C ILE A 136 -10.50 2.50 9.53
N PRO A 137 -10.95 2.92 10.73
CA PRO A 137 -12.34 2.80 11.13
C PRO A 137 -13.29 3.46 10.11
N TYR A 138 -14.44 2.85 9.83
CA TYR A 138 -15.37 3.30 8.78
C TYR A 138 -15.69 4.80 8.84
N ASN A 139 -15.96 5.33 10.02
CA ASN A 139 -16.32 6.73 10.24
C ASN A 139 -15.17 7.72 10.09
N LYS A 140 -13.93 7.25 9.91
CA LYS A 140 -12.73 8.09 9.77
C LYS A 140 -12.10 8.01 8.39
N ARG A 141 -12.58 7.13 7.52
CA ARG A 141 -11.95 6.87 6.21
C ARG A 141 -11.90 8.11 5.32
N LEU A 142 -13.00 8.84 5.22
CA LEU A 142 -13.08 10.04 4.38
C LEU A 142 -12.24 11.18 4.93
N GLU A 143 -12.25 11.41 6.25
CA GLU A 143 -11.38 12.40 6.89
C GLU A 143 -9.89 12.08 6.66
N PHE A 144 -9.52 10.80 6.81
CA PHE A 144 -8.14 10.37 6.60
C PHE A 144 -7.72 10.58 5.15
N LEU A 145 -8.59 10.23 4.20
CA LEU A 145 -8.35 10.41 2.78
C LEU A 145 -8.20 11.87 2.42
N ASP A 146 -9.06 12.74 2.93
CA ASP A 146 -9.03 14.17 2.67
C ASP A 146 -7.67 14.79 3.06
N ILE A 147 -7.15 14.42 4.25
CA ILE A 147 -5.84 14.89 4.73
C ILE A 147 -4.70 14.43 3.82
N CYS A 148 -4.78 13.23 3.25
CA CYS A 148 -3.69 12.60 2.50
C CYS A 148 -3.88 12.68 0.98
N SER A 149 -4.95 13.29 0.48
CA SER A 149 -5.45 13.20 -0.89
C SER A 149 -4.40 13.42 -1.98
N ASP A 150 -3.57 14.43 -1.84
CA ASP A 150 -2.59 14.85 -2.86
C ASP A 150 -1.42 13.88 -3.03
N ARG A 151 -1.23 12.97 -2.07
CA ARG A 151 -0.12 12.02 -2.03
C ARG A 151 -0.53 10.58 -2.30
N ILE A 152 -1.84 10.27 -2.36
CA ILE A 152 -2.30 8.90 -2.56
C ILE A 152 -1.96 8.41 -3.97
N TYR A 153 -1.20 7.32 -4.04
CA TYR A 153 -0.82 6.68 -5.29
C TYR A 153 -1.62 5.40 -5.57
N ASN A 154 -1.73 4.54 -4.57
CA ASN A 154 -2.48 3.30 -4.60
C ASN A 154 -3.26 3.09 -3.30
N SER A 155 -4.16 2.13 -3.31
CA SER A 155 -4.95 1.76 -2.14
C SER A 155 -5.01 0.26 -1.97
N HIS A 156 -4.86 -0.22 -0.73
CA HIS A 156 -5.21 -1.58 -0.36
C HIS A 156 -6.69 -1.66 -0.03
N VAL A 157 -7.38 -2.64 -0.63
CA VAL A 157 -8.84 -2.73 -0.59
C VAL A 157 -9.27 -4.07 -0.02
N TYR A 158 -9.92 -4.00 1.11
CA TYR A 158 -10.67 -5.05 1.79
C TYR A 158 -11.64 -4.39 2.78
N GLU A 159 -12.52 -5.13 3.42
CA GLU A 159 -13.55 -4.52 4.26
C GLU A 159 -12.97 -3.85 5.50
N ILE A 160 -12.26 -4.62 6.32
CA ILE A 160 -11.63 -4.16 7.56
C ILE A 160 -10.63 -5.21 8.08
N GLU A 161 -9.61 -4.78 8.81
CA GLU A 161 -8.76 -5.68 9.56
C GLU A 161 -9.33 -5.95 10.96
N MET A 162 -9.50 -7.23 11.28
CA MET A 162 -9.90 -7.70 12.62
C MET A 162 -9.00 -8.83 13.08
N ASN A 163 -8.43 -8.68 14.27
CA ASN A 163 -7.52 -9.68 14.87
C ASN A 163 -6.39 -10.11 13.94
N GLY A 164 -5.79 -9.16 13.22
CA GLY A 164 -4.69 -9.41 12.27
C GLY A 164 -5.12 -10.12 10.98
N LYS A 165 -6.44 -10.16 10.67
CA LYS A 165 -6.97 -10.74 9.44
C LYS A 165 -7.69 -9.69 8.63
N HIS A 166 -7.39 -9.63 7.34
CA HIS A 166 -8.15 -8.84 6.38
C HIS A 166 -9.45 -9.58 6.03
N LEU A 167 -10.58 -8.94 6.26
CA LEU A 167 -11.89 -9.51 5.98
C LEU A 167 -12.42 -9.05 4.62
N PRO A 168 -12.99 -9.96 3.82
CA PRO A 168 -13.59 -9.60 2.54
C PRO A 168 -14.90 -8.83 2.75
N PRO A 169 -15.27 -7.91 1.84
CA PRO A 169 -16.58 -7.28 1.87
C PRO A 169 -17.68 -8.29 1.52
N LYS A 170 -18.77 -8.29 2.30
CA LYS A 170 -19.99 -9.05 1.93
C LYS A 170 -20.76 -8.37 0.79
N ASN A 171 -20.68 -7.05 0.72
CA ASN A 171 -21.18 -6.18 -0.33
C ASN A 171 -20.34 -4.88 -0.28
N LEU A 172 -20.57 -3.96 -1.21
CA LEU A 172 -19.76 -2.74 -1.28
C LEU A 172 -20.32 -1.55 -0.48
N ASN A 173 -21.34 -1.71 0.35
CA ASN A 173 -22.00 -0.58 0.99
C ASN A 173 -21.04 0.29 1.83
N ASN A 174 -20.15 -0.35 2.58
CA ASN A 174 -19.14 0.34 3.39
C ASN A 174 -17.92 0.81 2.60
N LEU A 175 -17.70 0.25 1.41
CA LEU A 175 -16.56 0.60 0.56
C LEU A 175 -16.91 1.66 -0.49
N LYS A 176 -18.16 1.75 -0.94
CA LYS A 176 -18.57 2.71 -1.98
C LYS A 176 -18.15 4.14 -1.69
N PRO A 177 -18.43 4.72 -0.52
CA PRO A 177 -18.09 6.13 -0.28
C PRO A 177 -16.58 6.40 -0.37
N ILE A 178 -15.76 5.45 0.10
CA ILE A 178 -14.31 5.62 0.05
C ILE A 178 -13.74 5.29 -1.33
N LEU A 179 -14.34 4.36 -2.08
CA LEU A 179 -13.94 4.09 -3.46
C LEU A 179 -14.23 5.29 -4.36
N ASP A 180 -15.39 5.94 -4.19
CA ASP A 180 -15.74 7.17 -4.91
C ASP A 180 -14.73 8.27 -4.63
N ALA A 181 -14.46 8.54 -3.37
CA ALA A 181 -13.50 9.57 -2.96
C ALA A 181 -12.07 9.26 -3.45
N LEU A 182 -11.66 7.98 -3.48
CA LEU A 182 -10.37 7.56 -4.05
C LEU A 182 -10.32 7.79 -5.58
N LEU A 183 -11.43 7.59 -6.28
CA LEU A 183 -11.52 7.90 -7.71
C LEU A 183 -11.44 9.39 -7.98
N ASP A 184 -12.10 10.20 -7.15
CA ASP A 184 -12.08 11.67 -7.25
C ASP A 184 -10.66 12.23 -7.07
N VAL A 185 -9.88 11.69 -6.15
CA VAL A 185 -8.45 12.05 -5.98
C VAL A 185 -7.54 11.35 -6.99
N LYS A 186 -8.10 10.67 -7.99
CA LYS A 186 -7.38 10.01 -9.07
C LYS A 186 -6.41 8.93 -8.59
N CYS A 187 -6.76 8.21 -7.53
CA CYS A 187 -6.01 7.03 -7.10
C CYS A 187 -5.87 6.05 -8.27
N LYS A 188 -4.64 5.64 -8.57
CA LYS A 188 -4.34 4.91 -9.80
C LYS A 188 -4.61 3.43 -9.70
N MET A 189 -4.47 2.85 -8.51
CA MET A 189 -4.53 1.40 -8.33
C MET A 189 -5.28 1.01 -7.06
N PHE A 190 -6.17 0.04 -7.21
CA PHE A 190 -6.89 -0.61 -6.13
C PHE A 190 -6.37 -2.03 -5.99
N LEU A 191 -5.64 -2.31 -4.92
CA LEU A 191 -5.04 -3.60 -4.65
C LEU A 191 -5.91 -4.38 -3.68
N ILE A 192 -6.48 -5.50 -4.10
CA ILE A 192 -7.27 -6.37 -3.22
C ILE A 192 -6.33 -7.18 -2.34
N GLU A 193 -6.28 -6.83 -1.06
CA GLU A 193 -5.34 -7.41 -0.11
C GLU A 193 -6.01 -8.46 0.81
N LEU A 194 -6.35 -9.59 0.23
CA LEU A 194 -6.96 -10.74 0.89
C LEU A 194 -6.09 -11.99 0.75
N MET A 195 -6.34 -13.00 1.60
CA MET A 195 -5.55 -14.25 1.63
C MET A 195 -6.18 -15.38 0.84
N ASP A 196 -7.50 -15.49 0.87
CA ASP A 196 -8.24 -16.54 0.15
C ASP A 196 -8.53 -16.13 -1.29
N ILE A 197 -8.28 -17.05 -2.21
CA ILE A 197 -8.41 -16.78 -3.64
C ILE A 197 -9.85 -16.52 -4.07
N ASN A 198 -10.82 -17.20 -3.47
CA ASN A 198 -12.23 -17.03 -3.82
C ASN A 198 -12.73 -15.68 -3.31
N GLU A 199 -12.28 -15.26 -2.12
CA GLU A 199 -12.56 -13.94 -1.56
C GLU A 199 -11.97 -12.84 -2.44
N ILE A 200 -10.72 -13.01 -2.92
CA ILE A 200 -10.08 -12.10 -3.86
C ILE A 200 -10.91 -11.96 -5.14
N LEU A 201 -11.27 -13.09 -5.78
CA LEU A 201 -12.01 -13.09 -7.04
C LEU A 201 -13.41 -12.48 -6.90
N ASN A 202 -14.10 -12.80 -5.80
CA ASN A 202 -15.42 -12.25 -5.51
C ASN A 202 -15.34 -10.74 -5.28
N THR A 203 -14.37 -10.27 -4.50
CA THR A 203 -14.14 -8.85 -4.23
C THR A 203 -13.76 -8.11 -5.53
N GLU A 204 -12.88 -8.69 -6.33
CA GLU A 204 -12.51 -8.14 -7.64
C GLU A 204 -13.71 -7.97 -8.55
N LYS A 205 -14.59 -8.98 -8.62
CA LYS A 205 -15.81 -8.93 -9.42
C LYS A 205 -16.72 -7.79 -8.97
N MET A 206 -16.99 -7.69 -7.66
CA MET A 206 -17.82 -6.61 -7.11
C MET A 206 -17.27 -5.23 -7.43
N ILE A 207 -15.97 -5.01 -7.22
CA ILE A 207 -15.33 -3.72 -7.51
C ILE A 207 -15.37 -3.42 -9.01
N LYS A 208 -15.10 -4.38 -9.88
CA LYS A 208 -15.16 -4.19 -11.33
C LYS A 208 -16.56 -3.83 -11.83
N GLU A 209 -17.57 -4.48 -11.30
CA GLU A 209 -18.96 -4.17 -11.62
C GLU A 209 -19.32 -2.76 -11.17
N TYR A 210 -18.90 -2.39 -9.96
CA TYR A 210 -19.14 -1.05 -9.44
C TYR A 210 -18.43 0.03 -10.28
N LEU A 211 -17.16 -0.14 -10.61
CA LEU A 211 -16.39 0.83 -11.39
C LEU A 211 -16.97 1.06 -12.81
N LYS A 212 -17.72 0.11 -13.37
CA LYS A 212 -18.44 0.31 -14.64
C LYS A 212 -19.62 1.27 -14.51
N THR A 213 -20.19 1.40 -13.32
CA THR A 213 -21.32 2.28 -13.04
C THR A 213 -20.90 3.67 -12.58
N TYR A 214 -19.65 3.83 -12.21
CA TYR A 214 -19.06 5.12 -11.84
C TYR A 214 -18.85 5.96 -13.11
N LYS A 215 -19.50 7.10 -13.15
CA LYS A 215 -19.46 8.05 -14.29
C LYS A 215 -18.77 9.34 -13.88
#